data_c570a7141610ba006441157336c4fe8f
#
_entry.id   c570a7141610ba006441157336c4fe8f
#
_cell.length_a   1.000
_cell.length_b   1.000
_cell.length_c   1.000
_cell.angle_alpha   90.00
_cell.angle_beta   90.00
_cell.angle_gamma   90.00
#
_symmetry.space_group_name_H-M   'P 1'
#
loop_
_entity.id
_entity.type
_entity.pdbx_description
1 polymer ?
#
loop_
_entity_poly.entity_id
_entity_poly.type
_entity_poly.pdbx_seq_one_letter_code
_entity_poly.pdbx_strand_id
1 'polypeptide(L)'
;METLPFLIEVSEEHIKRERQKARALRASQWWKRKRGSGICHHCGRKFRPGELTMDHLVPIVRGGKSTKGNLVPSCKVCNAARKYRLPFEQGRS
;
A
#
# COMPACT_ATOMS: atom_id res chain seq x y z
N MET A 1 14.65 17.79 19.06
CA MET A 1 14.63 17.63 17.62
C MET A 1 13.27 17.99 17.06
N GLU A 2 13.24 18.74 16.02
CA GLU A 2 11.98 19.15 15.46
C GLU A 2 11.46 18.19 14.42
N THR A 3 10.17 17.99 14.44
CA THR A 3 9.49 17.19 13.45
C THR A 3 8.96 18.11 12.37
N LEU A 4 9.29 17.82 11.12
CA LEU A 4 8.75 18.61 10.03
C LEU A 4 7.23 18.42 9.97
N PRO A 5 6.48 19.49 9.64
CA PRO A 5 5.02 19.39 9.67
C PRO A 5 4.43 18.30 8.81
N PHE A 6 5.09 17.97 7.70
CA PHE A 6 4.58 16.97 6.79
C PHE A 6 5.11 15.56 7.09
N LEU A 7 5.92 15.42 8.15
CA LEU A 7 6.40 14.11 8.57
C LEU A 7 5.61 13.68 9.80
N ILE A 8 5.14 12.45 9.75
CA ILE A 8 4.38 11.89 10.85
C ILE A 8 5.24 10.85 11.52
N GLU A 9 5.42 11.03 12.81
CA GLU A 9 6.10 10.04 13.61
C GLU A 9 5.10 8.95 13.97
N VAL A 10 5.43 7.75 13.61
CA VAL A 10 4.53 6.61 13.75
C VAL A 10 5.13 5.66 14.76
N SER A 11 4.33 5.25 15.74
CA SER A 11 4.80 4.37 16.79
C SER A 11 5.06 2.96 16.23
N GLU A 12 5.92 2.23 16.91
CA GLU A 12 6.17 0.84 16.55
C GLU A 12 4.91 -0.01 16.71
N GLU A 13 4.09 0.33 17.70
CA GLU A 13 2.83 -0.38 17.90
C GLU A 13 1.91 -0.20 16.71
N HIS A 14 1.86 1.01 16.17
CA HIS A 14 1.05 1.28 14.98
C HIS A 14 1.53 0.41 13.82
N ILE A 15 2.84 0.42 13.58
CA ILE A 15 3.40 -0.35 12.47
C ILE A 15 3.09 -1.82 12.62
N LYS A 16 3.31 -2.36 13.81
CA LYS A 16 3.08 -3.76 14.08
C LYS A 16 1.61 -4.14 13.90
N ARG A 17 0.72 -3.31 14.45
CA ARG A 17 -0.71 -3.56 14.36
C ARG A 17 -1.20 -3.53 12.93
N GLU A 18 -0.76 -2.52 12.18
CA GLU A 18 -1.23 -2.38 10.80
C GLU A 18 -0.66 -3.47 9.89
N ARG A 19 0.56 -3.92 10.15
CA ARG A 19 1.12 -5.05 9.42
C ARG A 19 0.36 -6.34 9.68
N GLN A 20 -0.08 -6.54 10.91
CA GLN A 20 -0.89 -7.72 11.24
C GLN A 20 -2.24 -7.65 10.54
N LYS A 21 -2.86 -6.49 10.51
CA LYS A 21 -4.12 -6.32 9.79
C LYS A 21 -3.95 -6.58 8.30
N ALA A 22 -2.85 -6.07 7.73
CA ALA A 22 -2.60 -6.27 6.31
C ALA A 22 -2.43 -7.75 6.00
N ARG A 23 -1.76 -8.48 6.89
CA ARG A 23 -1.58 -9.92 6.68
C ARG A 23 -2.93 -10.63 6.68
N ALA A 24 -3.81 -10.28 7.62
CA ALA A 24 -5.13 -10.89 7.67
C ALA A 24 -5.94 -10.57 6.42
N LEU A 25 -5.90 -9.32 5.97
CA LEU A 25 -6.62 -8.92 4.77
C LEU A 25 -6.06 -9.59 3.52
N ARG A 26 -4.74 -9.82 3.48
CA ARG A 26 -4.11 -10.48 2.33
C ARG A 26 -4.60 -11.91 2.17
N ALA A 27 -4.99 -12.55 3.26
CA ALA A 27 -5.53 -13.91 3.22
C ALA A 27 -7.04 -13.93 2.98
N SER A 28 -7.69 -12.78 2.93
CA SER A 28 -9.14 -12.71 2.84
C SER A 28 -9.63 -12.88 1.41
N GLN A 29 -10.89 -13.27 1.29
CA GLN A 29 -11.54 -13.37 -0.03
C GLN A 29 -11.65 -12.00 -0.69
N TRP A 30 -11.83 -10.97 0.11
CA TRP A 30 -11.89 -9.62 -0.43
C TRP A 30 -10.64 -9.29 -1.22
N TRP A 31 -9.47 -9.58 -0.66
CA TRP A 31 -8.22 -9.28 -1.34
C TRP A 31 -8.04 -10.15 -2.57
N LYS A 32 -8.38 -11.42 -2.47
CA LYS A 32 -8.24 -12.33 -3.60
C LYS A 32 -9.11 -11.87 -4.77
N ARG A 33 -10.32 -11.41 -4.48
CA ARG A 33 -11.18 -10.87 -5.54
C ARG A 33 -10.63 -9.58 -6.11
N LYS A 34 -10.12 -8.71 -5.24
CA LYS A 34 -9.61 -7.41 -5.68
C LYS A 34 -8.41 -7.58 -6.60
N ARG A 35 -7.47 -8.44 -6.25
CA ARG A 35 -6.30 -8.66 -7.09
C ARG A 35 -6.64 -9.57 -8.28
N GLY A 36 -7.78 -10.27 -8.21
CA GLY A 36 -8.19 -11.17 -9.26
C GLY A 36 -8.42 -10.51 -10.60
N SER A 37 -8.66 -9.21 -10.61
CA SER A 37 -8.78 -8.47 -11.86
C SER A 37 -7.49 -8.49 -12.66
N GLY A 38 -6.35 -8.68 -12.00
CA GLY A 38 -5.07 -8.69 -12.66
C GLY A 38 -4.58 -7.32 -13.09
N ILE A 39 -5.24 -6.25 -12.66
CA ILE A 39 -4.92 -4.90 -13.11
C ILE A 39 -4.16 -4.17 -12.00
N CYS A 40 -2.98 -3.64 -12.35
CA CYS A 40 -2.24 -2.80 -11.42
C CYS A 40 -2.98 -1.48 -11.23
N HIS A 41 -3.18 -1.10 -9.97
CA HIS A 41 -3.89 0.14 -9.66
C HIS A 41 -3.20 1.37 -10.25
N HIS A 42 -1.88 1.34 -10.32
CA HIS A 42 -1.11 2.54 -10.69
C HIS A 42 -0.86 2.66 -12.17
N CYS A 43 -0.41 1.59 -12.83
CA CYS A 43 -0.06 1.68 -14.25
C CYS A 43 -1.17 1.13 -15.16
N GLY A 44 -2.15 0.44 -14.60
CA GLY A 44 -3.25 -0.08 -15.38
C GLY A 44 -2.92 -1.28 -16.25
N ARG A 45 -1.71 -1.79 -16.17
CA ARG A 45 -1.31 -2.94 -16.96
C ARG A 45 -1.87 -4.22 -16.34
N LYS A 46 -1.97 -5.24 -17.17
CA LYS A 46 -2.51 -6.52 -16.76
C LYS A 46 -1.39 -7.47 -16.38
N PHE A 47 -1.61 -8.18 -15.28
CA PHE A 47 -0.67 -9.15 -14.75
C PHE A 47 -1.42 -10.38 -14.30
N ARG A 48 -0.71 -11.47 -14.06
CA ARG A 48 -1.32 -12.58 -13.34
C ARG A 48 -1.62 -12.10 -11.93
N PRO A 49 -2.78 -12.47 -11.37
CA PRO A 49 -3.11 -11.99 -10.02
C PRO A 49 -2.02 -12.25 -8.99
N GLY A 50 -1.33 -13.38 -9.06
CA GLY A 50 -0.27 -13.68 -8.12
C GLY A 50 0.95 -12.77 -8.22
N GLU A 51 1.07 -12.02 -9.31
CA GLU A 51 2.16 -11.07 -9.49
C GLU A 51 1.86 -9.70 -8.89
N LEU A 52 0.62 -9.49 -8.45
CA LEU A 52 0.25 -8.21 -7.85
C LEU A 52 0.42 -8.27 -6.35
N THR A 53 1.03 -7.25 -5.80
CA THR A 53 1.29 -7.13 -4.37
C THR A 53 0.30 -6.16 -3.75
N MET A 54 0.11 -6.28 -2.43
CA MET A 54 -0.73 -5.36 -1.69
C MET A 54 0.06 -4.09 -1.41
N ASP A 55 -0.49 -2.97 -1.83
CA ASP A 55 0.15 -1.67 -1.67
C ASP A 55 -0.76 -0.78 -0.82
N HIS A 56 -0.16 -0.08 0.14
CA HIS A 56 -0.87 0.90 0.95
C HIS A 56 -0.75 2.25 0.26
N LEU A 57 -1.88 2.86 -0.12
CA LEU A 57 -1.84 4.17 -0.76
C LEU A 57 -1.17 5.19 0.14
N VAL A 58 -1.51 5.16 1.43
CA VAL A 58 -0.75 5.88 2.44
C VAL A 58 0.09 4.84 3.16
N PRO A 59 1.41 4.91 3.06
CA PRO A 59 2.27 3.89 3.67
C PRO A 59 2.08 3.81 5.17
N ILE A 60 2.23 2.61 5.72
CA ILE A 60 2.11 2.42 7.17
C ILE A 60 3.08 3.33 7.92
N VAL A 61 4.31 3.43 7.43
CA VAL A 61 5.33 4.25 8.09
C VAL A 61 5.02 5.74 8.03
N ARG A 62 4.03 6.13 7.22
CA ARG A 62 3.56 7.51 7.10
C ARG A 62 2.19 7.66 7.75
N GLY A 63 1.81 6.74 8.62
CA GLY A 63 0.54 6.81 9.33
C GLY A 63 -0.61 6.08 8.67
N GLY A 64 -0.35 5.38 7.56
CA GLY A 64 -1.41 4.67 6.84
C GLY A 64 -1.95 3.51 7.63
N LYS A 65 -3.19 3.15 7.33
CA LYS A 65 -3.88 2.06 7.99
C LYS A 65 -4.18 0.96 6.99
N SER A 66 -4.27 -0.26 7.50
CA SER A 66 -4.61 -1.41 6.69
C SER A 66 -6.13 -1.54 6.64
N THR A 67 -6.73 -0.74 5.80
CA THR A 67 -8.17 -0.75 5.56
C THR A 67 -8.39 -0.98 4.07
N LYS A 68 -9.60 -1.45 3.75
CA LYS A 68 -9.91 -1.76 2.36
C LYS A 68 -9.74 -0.53 1.44
N GLY A 69 -10.03 0.65 1.97
CA GLY A 69 -9.90 1.87 1.16
C GLY A 69 -8.46 2.31 0.93
N ASN A 70 -7.52 1.76 1.70
CA ASN A 70 -6.12 2.14 1.59
C ASN A 70 -5.25 1.06 0.95
N LEU A 71 -5.87 -0.03 0.47
CA LEU A 71 -5.14 -1.19 -0.04
C LEU A 71 -5.52 -1.43 -1.48
N VAL A 72 -4.51 -1.50 -2.35
CA VAL A 72 -4.73 -1.71 -3.77
C VAL A 72 -3.72 -2.73 -4.31
N PRO A 73 -4.08 -3.44 -5.39
CA PRO A 73 -3.11 -4.32 -6.05
C PRO A 73 -2.15 -3.49 -6.88
N SER A 74 -0.88 -3.80 -6.78
CA SER A 74 0.17 -3.05 -7.46
C SER A 74 1.21 -4.02 -8.00
N CYS A 75 1.68 -3.76 -9.21
CA CYS A 75 2.77 -4.56 -9.74
C CYS A 75 4.07 -4.19 -9.02
N LYS A 76 5.05 -5.08 -9.12
CA LYS A 76 6.29 -4.90 -8.36
C LYS A 76 7.02 -3.63 -8.75
N VAL A 77 6.98 -3.28 -10.03
CA VAL A 77 7.67 -2.08 -10.51
C VAL A 77 7.04 -0.82 -9.90
N CYS A 78 5.70 -0.73 -9.97
CA CYS A 78 5.02 0.44 -9.41
C CYS A 78 5.17 0.51 -7.90
N ASN A 79 5.09 -0.66 -7.23
CA ASN A 79 5.23 -0.69 -5.79
C ASN A 79 6.60 -0.19 -5.35
N ALA A 80 7.66 -0.63 -6.05
CA ALA A 80 9.01 -0.19 -5.73
C ALA A 80 9.19 1.30 -6.00
N ALA A 81 8.59 1.79 -7.08
CA ALA A 81 8.73 3.20 -7.45
C ALA A 81 8.03 4.11 -6.44
N ARG A 82 6.96 3.63 -5.82
CA ARG A 82 6.18 4.44 -4.89
C ARG A 82 6.64 4.35 -3.46
N LYS A 83 7.49 3.43 -3.15
CA LYS A 83 7.82 3.04 -1.79
C LYS A 83 7.85 4.23 -0.82
N TYR A 84 6.98 4.18 0.20
CA TYR A 84 6.87 5.20 1.26
C TYR A 84 6.44 6.57 0.80
N ARG A 85 6.06 6.74 -0.47
CA ARG A 85 5.57 8.02 -0.95
C ARG A 85 4.07 8.11 -0.80
N LEU A 86 3.59 9.32 -0.53
CA LEU A 86 2.17 9.59 -0.56
C LEU A 86 1.71 9.75 -1.99
N PRO A 87 0.41 9.55 -2.27
CA PRO A 87 -0.06 9.63 -3.66
C PRO A 87 0.30 10.94 -4.36
N PHE A 88 0.25 12.07 -3.65
CA PHE A 88 0.56 13.35 -4.28
C PHE A 88 2.05 13.58 -4.47
N GLU A 89 2.89 12.79 -3.83
CA GLU A 89 4.34 12.90 -3.97
C GLU A 89 4.85 12.10 -5.14
N GLN A 90 4.02 11.23 -5.66
CA GLN A 90 4.37 10.36 -6.74
C GLN A 90 4.02 11.06 -8.04
N GLY A 91 4.54 10.62 -9.12
CA GLY A 91 4.03 11.05 -10.39
C GLY A 91 4.52 12.40 -10.86
N ARG A 92 5.50 12.87 -10.26
CA ARG A 92 6.16 14.01 -10.84
C ARG A 92 7.13 13.47 -11.85
N SER A 93 6.76 13.54 -13.01
CA SER A 93 7.66 12.99 -14.04
C SER A 93 8.62 14.01 -14.49
#